data_5ae181c402127da4ae246b994135c137
#
_entry.id   5ae181c402127da4ae246b994135c137
#
_cell.length_a   1.000
_cell.length_b   1.000
_cell.length_c   1.000
_cell.angle_alpha   90.00
_cell.angle_beta   90.00
_cell.angle_gamma   90.00
#
_symmetry.space_group_name_H-M   'P 1'
#
loop_
_entity.id
_entity.type
_entity.pdbx_description
1 polymer ?
#
loop_
_entity_poly.entity_id
_entity_poly.type
_entity_poly.pdbx_seq_one_letter_code
_entity_poly.pdbx_strand_id
1 'polypeptide(L)'
;MAARTRLSLLLPQNLPRFGHLKLVHTEAVAKEPAYPPIVPSLTAKSNSARRRQIEEQVKKISASPVEEKLSLITRIQRLKFVVYPQTFARNADKWYQHLTKTAYVPGLPEKSAQDAKTVGDDAFADIRSLVTRVILHEHLQTRKRKPFLYRHQEQLVGPFLKNLVIALTHSLAKYNPVLQRSSLDISPQVNFYWRRGKRIIPKGHRRGRPEPIRFQIDDNPHSQIRITEQLPQFAPLEASYSAEVPEITLAPNLMPLFRRQYENNIFTGAKLPDPACYGHTQFHLVPDRFHRDRMSREQQSDQVEVFLRANGLASLFAWTGAQAMYQGFWNHEDVTRPFVSQAVITDGHFFSFFCYQLNTVALSVETDANNPRKNILWGTESLRLYESVEDKEVVGLNDAVIKLLVQFLMNQP
;
A
#
# COMPACT_ATOMS: atom_id res chain seq x y z
N MET A 1 66.32 4.44 18.06
CA MET A 1 67.09 3.47 17.23
C MET A 1 66.79 2.08 17.74
N ALA A 2 66.07 1.28 16.98
CA ALA A 2 65.88 -0.15 17.28
C ALA A 2 65.87 -0.87 15.91
N ALA A 3 66.84 -1.72 15.77
CA ALA A 3 67.17 -2.47 14.55
C ALA A 3 66.12 -3.56 14.25
N ARG A 4 65.68 -3.63 13.02
CA ARG A 4 64.89 -4.75 12.46
C ARG A 4 65.83 -5.84 11.99
N THR A 5 65.79 -6.99 12.65
CA THR A 5 66.44 -8.21 12.18
C THR A 5 65.50 -8.98 11.29
N ARG A 6 65.85 -9.14 10.02
CA ARG A 6 65.19 -10.05 9.03
C ARG A 6 65.77 -11.45 9.22
N LEU A 7 64.92 -12.41 9.59
CA LEU A 7 65.22 -13.83 9.42
C LEU A 7 64.72 -14.29 8.05
N SER A 8 65.64 -14.68 7.19
CA SER A 8 65.40 -15.39 5.93
C SER A 8 65.42 -16.88 6.22
N LEU A 9 64.29 -17.54 6.15
CA LEU A 9 64.18 -18.99 6.19
C LEU A 9 64.31 -19.54 4.75
N LEU A 10 65.39 -20.26 4.51
CA LEU A 10 65.66 -21.10 3.32
C LEU A 10 64.75 -22.33 3.39
N LEU A 11 63.91 -22.49 2.38
CA LEU A 11 63.12 -23.71 2.15
C LEU A 11 63.97 -24.68 1.31
N PRO A 12 64.06 -25.97 1.66
CA PRO A 12 64.73 -26.95 0.80
C PRO A 12 63.84 -27.33 -0.38
N GLN A 13 64.42 -27.27 -1.57
CA GLN A 13 63.89 -27.88 -2.79
C GLN A 13 64.12 -29.38 -2.71
N ASN A 14 63.04 -30.16 -2.67
CA ASN A 14 62.89 -31.49 -3.25
C ASN A 14 61.68 -32.22 -2.57
N LEU A 15 60.54 -32.10 -3.26
CA LEU A 15 59.42 -32.99 -3.01
C LEU A 15 59.20 -33.88 -4.26
N PRO A 16 59.01 -35.19 -4.09
CA PRO A 16 58.76 -36.10 -5.22
C PRO A 16 57.36 -35.87 -5.78
N ARG A 17 57.24 -35.93 -7.12
CA ARG A 17 55.96 -35.90 -7.86
C ARG A 17 55.12 -37.11 -7.44
N PHE A 18 54.05 -36.87 -6.67
CA PHE A 18 52.99 -37.84 -6.47
C PHE A 18 52.07 -37.88 -7.68
N GLY A 19 51.84 -39.09 -8.19
CA GLY A 19 50.98 -39.37 -9.31
C GLY A 19 49.52 -38.97 -9.04
N HIS A 20 48.79 -38.72 -10.10
CA HIS A 20 47.36 -38.42 -10.11
C HIS A 20 46.56 -39.56 -9.44
N LEU A 21 46.22 -39.40 -8.17
CA LEU A 21 45.14 -40.15 -7.53
C LEU A 21 43.82 -39.56 -8.04
N LYS A 22 43.09 -40.32 -8.87
CA LYS A 22 41.70 -40.08 -9.17
C LYS A 22 40.92 -40.19 -7.86
N LEU A 23 40.50 -39.05 -7.29
CA LEU A 23 39.49 -39.03 -6.24
C LEU A 23 38.18 -39.55 -6.82
N VAL A 24 37.87 -40.81 -6.48
CA VAL A 24 36.53 -41.36 -6.64
C VAL A 24 35.67 -40.62 -5.61
N HIS A 25 34.84 -39.67 -6.07
CA HIS A 25 33.77 -39.09 -5.27
C HIS A 25 32.75 -40.21 -5.00
N THR A 26 32.94 -40.95 -3.92
CA THR A 26 31.84 -41.65 -3.28
C THR A 26 31.00 -40.56 -2.61
N GLU A 27 29.78 -40.32 -3.12
CA GLU A 27 28.78 -39.57 -2.38
C GLU A 27 28.63 -40.23 -1.01
N ALA A 28 29.20 -39.59 -0.01
CA ALA A 28 28.95 -39.97 1.36
C ALA A 28 27.47 -39.70 1.64
N VAL A 29 26.66 -40.75 1.60
CA VAL A 29 25.28 -40.67 2.12
C VAL A 29 25.41 -40.13 3.54
N ALA A 30 24.92 -38.94 3.77
CA ALA A 30 24.92 -38.31 5.07
C ALA A 30 24.16 -39.25 6.03
N LYS A 31 24.87 -39.99 6.84
CA LYS A 31 24.25 -40.81 7.89
C LYS A 31 23.52 -39.86 8.82
N GLU A 32 22.21 -40.07 8.98
CA GLU A 32 21.46 -39.36 10.00
C GLU A 32 22.17 -39.50 11.35
N PRO A 33 22.25 -38.45 12.15
CA PRO A 33 22.95 -38.51 13.44
C PRO A 33 22.30 -39.55 14.33
N ALA A 34 23.16 -40.47 14.87
CA ALA A 34 22.71 -41.60 15.67
C ALA A 34 22.18 -41.24 17.08
N TYR A 35 22.09 -39.98 17.41
CA TYR A 35 21.60 -39.46 18.69
C TYR A 35 20.31 -38.69 18.51
N PRO A 36 19.40 -38.66 19.50
CA PRO A 36 18.16 -37.94 19.42
C PRO A 36 18.43 -36.43 19.23
N PRO A 37 17.56 -35.69 18.50
CA PRO A 37 17.71 -34.27 18.29
C PRO A 37 17.74 -33.54 19.63
N ILE A 38 18.64 -32.55 19.75
CA ILE A 38 18.70 -31.70 20.95
C ILE A 38 17.46 -30.81 20.99
N VAL A 39 16.56 -31.08 21.93
CA VAL A 39 15.37 -30.24 22.17
C VAL A 39 15.76 -29.15 23.16
N PRO A 40 15.78 -27.86 22.73
CA PRO A 40 16.12 -26.78 23.65
C PRO A 40 15.00 -26.57 24.67
N SER A 41 15.39 -26.20 25.90
CA SER A 41 14.42 -25.82 26.93
C SER A 41 13.55 -24.65 26.44
N LEU A 42 12.25 -24.66 26.76
CA LEU A 42 11.30 -23.57 26.46
C LEU A 42 11.73 -22.24 27.09
N THR A 43 12.48 -22.28 28.18
CA THR A 43 13.01 -21.11 28.90
C THR A 43 14.39 -20.67 28.42
N ALA A 44 15.01 -21.35 27.46
CA ALA A 44 16.33 -21.04 26.98
C ALA A 44 16.40 -19.62 26.38
N LYS A 45 17.31 -18.79 26.93
CA LYS A 45 17.49 -17.38 26.54
C LYS A 45 18.69 -17.15 25.60
N SER A 46 19.39 -18.20 25.19
CA SER A 46 20.53 -18.09 24.26
C SER A 46 20.12 -17.55 22.90
N ASN A 47 21.05 -16.95 22.16
CA ASN A 47 20.78 -16.42 20.83
C ASN A 47 20.33 -17.51 19.84
N SER A 48 20.92 -18.70 19.93
CA SER A 48 20.55 -19.85 19.11
C SER A 48 19.15 -20.39 19.44
N ALA A 49 18.79 -20.45 20.72
CA ALA A 49 17.43 -20.83 21.13
C ALA A 49 16.38 -19.83 20.64
N ARG A 50 16.65 -18.53 20.78
CA ARG A 50 15.76 -17.47 20.27
C ARG A 50 15.59 -17.53 18.75
N ARG A 51 16.68 -17.81 18.02
CA ARG A 51 16.61 -17.96 16.56
C ARG A 51 15.72 -19.16 16.19
N ARG A 52 15.89 -20.30 16.81
CA ARG A 52 15.05 -21.49 16.59
C ARG A 52 13.57 -21.20 16.91
N GLN A 53 13.28 -20.57 18.04
CA GLN A 53 11.91 -20.16 18.39
C GLN A 53 11.27 -19.26 17.34
N ILE A 54 12.04 -18.32 16.75
CA ILE A 54 11.55 -17.46 15.66
C ILE A 54 11.31 -18.29 14.40
N GLU A 55 12.21 -19.18 14.04
CA GLU A 55 12.07 -20.07 12.88
C GLU A 55 10.86 -21.01 13.02
N GLU A 56 10.67 -21.60 14.21
CA GLU A 56 9.48 -22.41 14.53
C GLU A 56 8.20 -21.58 14.46
N GLN A 57 8.22 -20.37 15.00
CA GLN A 57 7.06 -19.46 14.91
C GLN A 57 6.74 -19.09 13.46
N VAL A 58 7.74 -18.81 12.63
CA VAL A 58 7.56 -18.55 11.20
C VAL A 58 6.98 -19.77 10.50
N LYS A 59 7.53 -20.96 10.74
CA LYS A 59 7.01 -22.23 10.17
C LYS A 59 5.55 -22.47 10.59
N LYS A 60 5.23 -22.23 11.88
CA LYS A 60 3.87 -22.36 12.38
C LYS A 60 2.92 -21.37 11.66
N ILE A 61 3.31 -20.10 11.52
CA ILE A 61 2.51 -19.09 10.84
C ILE A 61 2.29 -19.50 9.36
N SER A 62 3.33 -19.97 8.66
CA SER A 62 3.21 -20.38 7.25
C SER A 62 2.29 -21.59 7.07
N ALA A 63 2.34 -22.56 7.99
CA ALA A 63 1.53 -23.78 7.93
C ALA A 63 0.06 -23.57 8.37
N SER A 64 -0.25 -22.47 9.06
CA SER A 64 -1.60 -22.22 9.61
C SER A 64 -2.58 -21.75 8.53
N PRO A 65 -3.89 -22.06 8.67
CA PRO A 65 -4.93 -21.47 7.83
C PRO A 65 -4.97 -19.94 7.99
N VAL A 66 -5.57 -19.24 7.02
CA VAL A 66 -5.50 -17.77 6.94
C VAL A 66 -5.99 -17.06 8.21
N GLU A 67 -7.09 -17.50 8.80
CA GLU A 67 -7.63 -16.91 10.04
C GLU A 67 -6.65 -17.05 11.22
N GLU A 68 -6.06 -18.23 11.40
CA GLU A 68 -5.06 -18.45 12.44
C GLU A 68 -3.77 -17.67 12.14
N LYS A 69 -3.35 -17.64 10.87
CA LYS A 69 -2.20 -16.87 10.39
C LYS A 69 -2.34 -15.38 10.76
N LEU A 70 -3.48 -14.77 10.46
CA LEU A 70 -3.77 -13.38 10.80
C LEU A 70 -3.76 -13.17 12.33
N SER A 71 -4.42 -14.06 13.09
CA SER A 71 -4.43 -14.01 14.56
C SER A 71 -3.02 -14.11 15.16
N LEU A 72 -2.18 -15.00 14.64
CA LEU A 72 -0.80 -15.17 15.11
C LEU A 72 0.07 -13.95 14.81
N ILE A 73 -0.10 -13.33 13.63
CA ILE A 73 0.63 -12.13 13.24
C ILE A 73 0.19 -10.93 14.08
N THR A 74 -1.11 -10.79 14.33
CA THR A 74 -1.69 -9.68 15.11
C THR A 74 -1.18 -9.68 16.55
N ARG A 75 -1.08 -10.84 17.20
CA ARG A 75 -0.61 -10.97 18.60
C ARG A 75 0.84 -10.52 18.82
N ILE A 76 1.64 -10.38 17.77
CA ILE A 76 3.04 -9.99 17.88
C ILE A 76 3.16 -8.48 18.08
N GLN A 77 3.22 -8.04 19.32
CA GLN A 77 3.46 -6.63 19.65
C GLN A 77 4.95 -6.28 19.49
N ARG A 78 5.26 -5.40 18.57
CA ARG A 78 6.63 -4.87 18.35
C ARG A 78 6.56 -3.39 18.05
N LEU A 79 7.64 -2.70 18.38
CA LEU A 79 7.80 -1.29 18.02
C LEU A 79 7.77 -1.17 16.50
N LYS A 80 6.90 -0.30 16.00
CA LYS A 80 6.70 -0.01 14.58
C LYS A 80 6.55 1.50 14.34
N PHE A 81 6.77 1.91 13.11
CA PHE A 81 6.49 3.26 12.65
C PHE A 81 5.09 3.30 12.03
N VAL A 82 4.29 4.26 12.46
CA VAL A 82 2.96 4.48 11.90
C VAL A 82 3.10 5.44 10.73
N VAL A 83 2.60 5.00 9.58
CA VAL A 83 2.52 5.77 8.34
C VAL A 83 1.07 6.20 8.17
N TYR A 84 0.84 7.50 8.17
CA TYR A 84 -0.49 8.04 7.89
C TYR A 84 -0.59 8.40 6.41
N PRO A 85 -1.61 7.91 5.67
CA PRO A 85 -1.79 8.27 4.26
C PRO A 85 -1.79 9.78 4.05
N GLN A 86 -2.45 10.48 4.94
CA GLN A 86 -2.52 11.94 4.94
C GLN A 86 -1.47 12.54 5.86
N THR A 87 -0.25 12.70 5.37
CA THR A 87 0.88 13.24 6.15
C THR A 87 1.34 14.59 5.64
N PHE A 88 1.70 15.49 6.57
CA PHE A 88 2.27 16.80 6.24
C PHE A 88 3.80 16.69 6.18
N ALA A 89 4.29 16.18 5.05
CA ALA A 89 5.72 16.03 4.83
C ALA A 89 6.09 16.31 3.37
N ARG A 90 7.07 17.17 3.16
CA ARG A 90 7.61 17.40 1.82
C ARG A 90 8.14 16.09 1.23
N ASN A 91 7.89 15.86 -0.06
CA ASN A 91 8.28 14.64 -0.77
C ASN A 91 7.73 13.35 -0.13
N ALA A 92 6.55 13.41 0.54
CA ALA A 92 5.93 12.25 1.16
C ALA A 92 5.66 11.13 0.16
N ASP A 93 5.32 11.47 -1.07
CA ASP A 93 5.13 10.53 -2.19
C ASP A 93 6.38 9.69 -2.47
N LYS A 94 7.58 10.30 -2.48
CA LYS A 94 8.86 9.59 -2.69
C LYS A 94 9.20 8.69 -1.50
N TRP A 95 8.91 9.15 -0.27
CA TRP A 95 9.14 8.33 0.92
C TRP A 95 8.24 7.10 0.93
N TYR A 96 6.98 7.28 0.59
CA TYR A 96 6.05 6.15 0.53
C TYR A 96 6.37 5.20 -0.62
N GLN A 97 6.81 5.70 -1.77
CA GLN A 97 7.34 4.87 -2.84
C GLN A 97 8.49 3.97 -2.34
N HIS A 98 9.46 4.54 -1.62
CA HIS A 98 10.56 3.77 -1.02
C HIS A 98 10.07 2.72 -0.02
N LEU A 99 9.20 3.13 0.94
CA LEU A 99 8.73 2.26 2.02
C LEU A 99 7.88 1.09 1.52
N THR A 100 7.17 1.27 0.44
CA THR A 100 6.26 0.28 -0.17
C THR A 100 6.82 -0.40 -1.42
N LYS A 101 8.04 -0.03 -1.85
CA LYS A 101 8.67 -0.47 -3.11
C LYS A 101 7.78 -0.20 -4.32
N THR A 102 7.20 1.00 -4.39
CA THR A 102 6.25 1.39 -5.44
C THR A 102 6.89 2.34 -6.43
N ALA A 103 6.79 2.04 -7.72
CA ALA A 103 7.08 2.96 -8.80
C ALA A 103 5.84 3.79 -9.14
N TYR A 104 6.03 5.09 -9.38
CA TYR A 104 4.95 5.98 -9.81
C TYR A 104 5.02 6.20 -11.33
N VAL A 105 3.90 6.02 -12.00
CA VAL A 105 3.73 6.24 -13.44
C VAL A 105 2.67 7.32 -13.63
N PRO A 106 2.99 8.47 -14.24
CA PRO A 106 1.99 9.50 -14.53
C PRO A 106 0.92 9.00 -15.51
N GLY A 107 -0.33 9.41 -15.31
CA GLY A 107 -1.46 8.98 -16.13
C GLY A 107 -2.17 7.74 -15.58
N LEU A 108 -3.11 7.23 -16.33
CA LEU A 108 -3.86 6.01 -16.01
C LEU A 108 -3.43 4.86 -16.93
N PRO A 109 -3.57 3.60 -16.49
CA PRO A 109 -3.24 2.45 -17.33
C PRO A 109 -4.18 2.34 -18.54
N GLU A 110 -3.66 1.95 -19.70
CA GLU A 110 -4.40 1.89 -20.96
C GLU A 110 -5.62 0.96 -20.90
N LYS A 111 -5.54 -0.15 -20.17
CA LYS A 111 -6.65 -1.07 -19.98
C LYS A 111 -7.85 -0.42 -19.27
N SER A 112 -7.62 0.46 -18.33
CA SER A 112 -8.67 1.21 -17.66
C SER A 112 -9.45 2.12 -18.63
N ALA A 113 -8.86 2.54 -19.74
CA ALA A 113 -9.50 3.40 -20.72
C ALA A 113 -10.45 2.67 -21.70
N GLN A 114 -10.34 1.33 -21.83
CA GLN A 114 -11.10 0.57 -22.84
C GLN A 114 -12.54 0.29 -22.38
N ASP A 115 -12.79 0.17 -21.08
CA ASP A 115 -14.10 -0.22 -20.54
C ASP A 115 -15.10 0.95 -20.46
N ALA A 116 -14.63 2.20 -20.53
CA ALA A 116 -15.50 3.40 -20.54
C ALA A 116 -16.39 3.55 -21.80
N LYS A 117 -16.16 2.75 -22.85
CA LYS A 117 -16.93 2.78 -24.10
C LYS A 117 -18.33 2.15 -23.99
N THR A 118 -18.68 1.55 -22.85
CA THR A 118 -19.92 0.81 -22.67
C THR A 118 -21.14 1.66 -22.27
N VAL A 119 -20.93 2.93 -21.92
CA VAL A 119 -22.03 3.83 -21.57
C VAL A 119 -22.37 4.71 -22.77
N GLY A 120 -23.59 4.53 -23.34
CA GLY A 120 -24.07 5.32 -24.47
C GLY A 120 -24.25 6.81 -24.12
N ASP A 121 -24.30 7.68 -25.13
CA ASP A 121 -24.38 9.13 -24.97
C ASP A 121 -25.61 9.56 -24.15
N ASP A 122 -26.77 8.92 -24.33
CA ASP A 122 -27.99 9.21 -23.55
C ASP A 122 -27.80 8.90 -22.07
N ALA A 123 -27.20 7.76 -21.74
CA ALA A 123 -26.91 7.37 -20.37
C ALA A 123 -25.84 8.30 -19.73
N PHE A 124 -24.87 8.77 -20.50
CA PHE A 124 -23.92 9.76 -20.04
C PHE A 124 -24.60 11.13 -19.76
N ALA A 125 -25.55 11.54 -20.58
CA ALA A 125 -26.34 12.75 -20.35
C ALA A 125 -27.15 12.66 -19.04
N ASP A 126 -27.73 11.49 -18.75
CA ASP A 126 -28.43 11.24 -17.48
C ASP A 126 -27.48 11.34 -16.28
N ILE A 127 -26.28 10.74 -16.39
CA ILE A 127 -25.25 10.80 -15.35
C ILE A 127 -24.79 12.25 -15.14
N ARG A 128 -24.57 12.99 -16.22
CA ARG A 128 -24.20 14.41 -16.17
C ARG A 128 -25.26 15.22 -15.43
N SER A 129 -26.54 15.02 -15.76
CA SER A 129 -27.66 15.65 -15.07
C SER A 129 -27.73 15.27 -13.59
N LEU A 130 -27.45 14.01 -13.26
CA LEU A 130 -27.40 13.51 -11.88
C LEU A 130 -26.29 14.20 -11.09
N VAL A 131 -25.06 14.30 -11.64
CA VAL A 131 -23.92 14.99 -11.00
C VAL A 131 -24.25 16.47 -10.77
N THR A 132 -24.83 17.14 -11.77
CA THR A 132 -25.30 18.53 -11.65
C THR A 132 -26.27 18.70 -10.49
N ARG A 133 -27.26 17.82 -10.36
CA ARG A 133 -28.23 17.85 -9.25
C ARG A 133 -27.57 17.67 -7.88
N VAL A 134 -26.59 16.77 -7.78
CA VAL A 134 -25.85 16.54 -6.52
C VAL A 134 -25.06 17.80 -6.14
N ILE A 135 -24.38 18.45 -7.09
CA ILE A 135 -23.65 19.69 -6.86
C ILE A 135 -24.61 20.81 -6.39
N LEU A 136 -25.72 21.00 -7.08
CA LEU A 136 -26.71 22.02 -6.73
C LEU A 136 -27.35 21.79 -5.37
N HIS A 137 -27.69 20.53 -5.08
CA HIS A 137 -28.24 20.14 -3.77
C HIS A 137 -27.27 20.50 -2.63
N GLU A 138 -26.00 20.16 -2.78
CA GLU A 138 -25.00 20.46 -1.76
C GLU A 138 -24.76 21.98 -1.64
N HIS A 139 -24.70 22.68 -2.76
CA HIS A 139 -24.55 24.13 -2.76
C HIS A 139 -25.72 24.83 -2.00
N LEU A 140 -26.95 24.38 -2.21
CA LEU A 140 -28.12 24.91 -1.49
C LEU A 140 -28.04 24.60 0.02
N GLN A 141 -27.52 23.46 0.40
CA GLN A 141 -27.31 23.09 1.82
C GLN A 141 -26.21 23.92 2.47
N THR A 142 -25.15 24.24 1.75
CA THR A 142 -24.02 25.03 2.28
C THR A 142 -24.33 26.52 2.40
N ARG A 143 -25.25 27.07 1.62
CA ARG A 143 -25.70 28.47 1.75
C ARG A 143 -26.41 28.78 3.08
N LYS A 144 -27.00 27.79 3.72
CA LYS A 144 -27.62 27.99 5.04
C LYS A 144 -26.53 28.20 6.10
N ARG A 145 -26.79 29.09 7.07
CA ARG A 145 -25.88 29.27 8.21
C ARG A 145 -25.71 27.94 8.92
N LYS A 146 -24.54 27.34 8.76
CA LYS A 146 -24.23 26.07 9.44
C LYS A 146 -23.72 26.32 10.85
N PRO A 147 -24.05 25.46 11.83
CA PRO A 147 -23.48 25.50 13.16
C PRO A 147 -21.95 25.46 13.08
N PHE A 148 -21.27 25.97 14.12
CA PHE A 148 -19.81 26.01 14.14
C PHE A 148 -19.15 24.63 13.97
N LEU A 149 -19.84 23.54 14.29
CA LEU A 149 -19.40 22.14 14.08
C LEU A 149 -19.13 21.79 12.62
N TYR A 150 -19.72 22.52 11.67
CA TYR A 150 -19.54 22.34 10.23
C TYR A 150 -18.56 23.34 9.62
N ARG A 151 -17.65 23.89 10.42
CA ARG A 151 -16.62 24.82 9.93
C ARG A 151 -15.49 24.12 9.17
N HIS A 152 -15.28 22.83 9.41
CA HIS A 152 -14.26 22.07 8.73
C HIS A 152 -14.71 21.71 7.30
N GLN A 153 -13.81 21.91 6.35
CA GLN A 153 -14.08 21.68 4.93
C GLN A 153 -14.49 20.23 4.65
N GLU A 154 -13.84 19.28 5.30
CA GLU A 154 -14.18 17.85 5.22
C GLU A 154 -15.63 17.56 5.59
N GLN A 155 -16.15 18.21 6.61
CA GLN A 155 -17.54 18.06 7.05
C GLN A 155 -18.53 18.68 6.07
N LEU A 156 -18.11 19.70 5.32
CA LEU A 156 -18.94 20.31 4.27
C LEU A 156 -18.96 19.45 3.01
N VAL A 157 -17.83 18.84 2.65
CA VAL A 157 -17.69 18.05 1.42
C VAL A 157 -18.11 16.59 1.62
N GLY A 158 -18.06 16.08 2.84
CA GLY A 158 -18.43 14.69 3.14
C GLY A 158 -19.81 14.28 2.64
N PRO A 159 -20.89 15.03 2.95
CA PRO A 159 -22.24 14.75 2.43
C PRO A 159 -22.31 14.78 0.89
N PHE A 160 -21.63 15.73 0.25
CA PHE A 160 -21.54 15.79 -1.22
C PHE A 160 -20.93 14.50 -1.78
N LEU A 161 -19.76 14.09 -1.29
CA LEU A 161 -19.07 12.90 -1.78
C LEU A 161 -19.91 11.65 -1.53
N LYS A 162 -20.53 11.53 -0.34
CA LYS A 162 -21.44 10.42 -0.04
C LYS A 162 -22.58 10.33 -1.04
N ASN A 163 -23.26 11.44 -1.28
CA ASN A 163 -24.39 11.51 -2.22
C ASN A 163 -23.93 11.21 -3.66
N LEU A 164 -22.78 11.74 -4.07
CA LEU A 164 -22.20 11.49 -5.39
C LEU A 164 -21.91 10.00 -5.59
N VAL A 165 -21.22 9.36 -4.63
CA VAL A 165 -20.86 7.94 -4.72
C VAL A 165 -22.11 7.05 -4.78
N ILE A 166 -23.08 7.29 -3.89
CA ILE A 166 -24.32 6.50 -3.87
C ILE A 166 -25.09 6.68 -5.18
N ALA A 167 -25.25 7.92 -5.65
CA ALA A 167 -26.01 8.21 -6.85
C ALA A 167 -25.35 7.59 -8.10
N LEU A 168 -24.03 7.73 -8.24
CA LEU A 168 -23.29 7.13 -9.36
C LEU A 168 -23.33 5.61 -9.30
N THR A 169 -23.06 5.00 -8.14
CA THR A 169 -23.09 3.54 -7.99
C THR A 169 -24.48 2.99 -8.33
N HIS A 170 -25.55 3.63 -7.85
CA HIS A 170 -26.91 3.21 -8.16
C HIS A 170 -27.26 3.35 -9.65
N SER A 171 -26.90 4.49 -10.26
CA SER A 171 -27.17 4.74 -11.68
C SER A 171 -26.40 3.77 -12.59
N LEU A 172 -25.12 3.52 -12.28
CA LEU A 172 -24.25 2.64 -13.07
C LEU A 172 -24.50 1.15 -12.84
N ALA A 173 -25.13 0.77 -11.74
CA ALA A 173 -25.51 -0.61 -11.46
C ALA A 173 -26.39 -1.25 -12.55
N LYS A 174 -27.09 -0.43 -13.34
CA LYS A 174 -27.86 -0.91 -14.50
C LYS A 174 -26.96 -1.45 -15.62
N TYR A 175 -25.76 -0.91 -15.74
CA TYR A 175 -24.79 -1.22 -16.80
C TYR A 175 -23.66 -2.12 -16.29
N ASN A 176 -23.37 -2.10 -15.00
CA ASN A 176 -22.34 -2.92 -14.38
C ASN A 176 -22.95 -3.86 -13.31
N PRO A 177 -23.14 -5.16 -13.61
CA PRO A 177 -23.73 -6.12 -12.68
C PRO A 177 -22.84 -6.34 -11.43
N VAL A 178 -21.56 -6.05 -11.51
CA VAL A 178 -20.63 -6.15 -10.37
C VAL A 178 -21.02 -5.15 -9.29
N LEU A 179 -21.42 -3.94 -9.66
CA LEU A 179 -21.90 -2.92 -8.71
C LEU A 179 -23.19 -3.34 -8.00
N GLN A 180 -24.05 -4.15 -8.64
CA GLN A 180 -25.28 -4.66 -8.01
C GLN A 180 -24.96 -5.62 -6.84
N ARG A 181 -23.85 -6.34 -6.92
CA ARG A 181 -23.40 -7.32 -5.92
C ARG A 181 -22.29 -6.77 -5.03
N SER A 182 -21.93 -5.50 -5.19
CA SER A 182 -20.87 -4.86 -4.42
C SER A 182 -21.34 -4.47 -3.02
N SER A 183 -20.38 -4.36 -2.10
CA SER A 183 -20.60 -3.77 -0.78
C SER A 183 -20.06 -2.34 -0.79
N LEU A 184 -20.87 -1.38 -0.35
CA LEU A 184 -20.45 0.01 -0.16
C LEU A 184 -20.30 0.27 1.34
N ASP A 185 -19.08 0.45 1.81
CA ASP A 185 -18.77 0.75 3.19
C ASP A 185 -18.55 2.25 3.37
N ILE A 186 -19.11 2.83 4.42
CA ILE A 186 -18.91 4.25 4.78
C ILE A 186 -17.97 4.31 5.98
N SER A 187 -16.95 5.14 5.87
CA SER A 187 -15.88 5.31 6.88
C SER A 187 -15.29 3.98 7.36
N PRO A 188 -14.89 3.07 6.45
CA PRO A 188 -14.28 1.81 6.84
C PRO A 188 -12.90 2.06 7.44
N GLN A 189 -12.44 1.12 8.26
CA GLN A 189 -11.07 1.09 8.74
C GLN A 189 -10.25 0.15 7.84
N VAL A 190 -9.09 0.59 7.39
CA VAL A 190 -8.14 -0.21 6.61
C VAL A 190 -6.78 -0.18 7.29
N ASN A 191 -6.22 -1.35 7.58
CA ASN A 191 -4.95 -1.45 8.28
C ASN A 191 -4.04 -2.44 7.57
N PHE A 192 -2.76 -2.11 7.47
CA PHE A 192 -1.76 -3.03 6.95
C PHE A 192 -0.43 -2.90 7.67
N TYR A 193 0.17 -4.05 8.00
CA TYR A 193 1.47 -4.17 8.66
C TYR A 193 2.47 -4.85 7.73
N TRP A 194 3.69 -4.27 7.63
CA TRP A 194 4.78 -4.87 6.86
C TRP A 194 6.16 -4.58 7.44
N ARG A 195 7.18 -5.20 6.88
CA ARG A 195 8.58 -4.96 7.22
C ARG A 195 9.31 -4.42 6.00
N ARG A 196 10.14 -3.37 6.19
CA ARG A 196 10.96 -2.82 5.13
C ARG A 196 12.28 -2.34 5.69
N GLY A 197 13.39 -2.86 5.15
CA GLY A 197 14.72 -2.46 5.60
C GLY A 197 15.10 -2.97 6.99
N LYS A 198 16.32 -2.64 7.39
CA LYS A 198 16.87 -2.92 8.72
C LYS A 198 17.60 -1.69 9.25
N ARG A 199 17.68 -1.57 10.55
CA ARG A 199 18.47 -0.53 11.24
C ARG A 199 19.42 -1.16 12.22
N ILE A 200 20.52 -0.47 12.49
CA ILE A 200 21.44 -0.82 13.59
C ILE A 200 21.00 -0.06 14.85
N ILE A 201 20.88 -0.78 15.95
CA ILE A 201 20.49 -0.17 17.23
C ILE A 201 21.65 0.72 17.73
N PRO A 202 21.43 2.04 17.94
CA PRO A 202 22.54 2.96 18.25
C PRO A 202 22.99 2.89 19.69
N LYS A 203 22.13 2.53 20.65
CA LYS A 203 22.38 2.60 22.09
C LYS A 203 21.80 1.42 22.87
N GLY A 204 22.26 1.21 24.10
CA GLY A 204 21.78 0.20 25.03
C GLY A 204 22.44 -1.17 24.84
N HIS A 205 21.97 -2.18 25.61
CA HIS A 205 22.52 -3.56 25.59
C HIS A 205 22.45 -4.28 24.24
N ARG A 206 21.65 -3.74 23.32
CA ARG A 206 21.51 -4.25 21.94
C ARG A 206 22.28 -3.42 20.91
N ARG A 207 23.14 -2.48 21.35
CA ARG A 207 23.94 -1.63 20.46
C ARG A 207 24.65 -2.46 19.39
N GLY A 208 24.65 -1.97 18.14
CA GLY A 208 25.29 -2.62 17.00
C GLY A 208 24.51 -3.80 16.41
N ARG A 209 23.38 -4.23 16.99
CA ARG A 209 22.58 -5.32 16.44
C ARG A 209 21.65 -4.81 15.35
N PRO A 210 21.59 -5.49 14.19
CA PRO A 210 20.58 -5.22 13.18
C PRO A 210 19.21 -5.67 13.66
N GLU A 211 18.20 -4.85 13.43
CA GLU A 211 16.80 -5.23 13.63
C GLU A 211 15.95 -4.81 12.42
N PRO A 212 14.94 -5.60 12.02
CA PRO A 212 14.05 -5.22 10.95
C PRO A 212 13.21 -4.03 11.34
N ILE A 213 13.02 -3.10 10.39
CA ILE A 213 12.13 -1.97 10.56
C ILE A 213 10.71 -2.41 10.22
N ARG A 214 9.75 -2.00 11.04
CA ARG A 214 8.34 -2.37 10.93
C ARG A 214 7.51 -1.14 10.74
N PHE A 215 6.53 -1.24 9.87
CA PHE A 215 5.60 -0.18 9.54
C PHE A 215 4.17 -0.65 9.71
N GLN A 216 3.29 0.30 9.97
CA GLN A 216 1.84 0.09 10.05
C GLN A 216 1.16 1.28 9.39
N ILE A 217 0.24 1.03 8.48
CA ILE A 217 -0.72 2.02 7.99
C ILE A 217 -2.03 1.80 8.73
N ASP A 218 -2.58 2.91 9.23
CA ASP A 218 -3.94 2.98 9.77
C ASP A 218 -4.66 4.04 8.94
N ASP A 219 -5.62 3.61 8.11
CA ASP A 219 -6.36 4.45 7.18
C ASP A 219 -7.86 4.38 7.41
N ASN A 220 -8.55 5.48 7.14
CA ASN A 220 -9.99 5.60 7.19
C ASN A 220 -10.48 6.34 5.93
N PRO A 221 -10.65 5.66 4.79
CA PRO A 221 -11.26 6.27 3.62
C PRO A 221 -12.69 6.74 3.92
N HIS A 222 -13.14 7.76 3.20
CA HIS A 222 -14.52 8.25 3.33
C HIS A 222 -15.54 7.15 2.99
N SER A 223 -15.28 6.43 1.91
CA SER A 223 -16.06 5.26 1.50
C SER A 223 -15.24 4.33 0.63
N GLN A 224 -15.64 3.06 0.56
CA GLN A 224 -15.03 2.08 -0.32
C GLN A 224 -16.07 1.13 -0.90
N ILE A 225 -15.84 0.71 -2.13
CA ILE A 225 -16.63 -0.31 -2.82
C ILE A 225 -15.81 -1.59 -2.83
N ARG A 226 -16.39 -2.68 -2.31
CA ARG A 226 -15.80 -4.02 -2.34
C ARG A 226 -16.62 -4.95 -3.22
N ILE A 227 -15.94 -5.89 -3.87
CA ILE A 227 -16.52 -6.82 -4.84
C ILE A 227 -16.09 -8.26 -4.54
N THR A 228 -16.83 -9.22 -5.10
CA THR A 228 -16.59 -10.65 -4.89
C THR A 228 -15.44 -11.21 -5.72
N GLU A 229 -15.15 -10.58 -6.85
CA GLU A 229 -14.10 -10.99 -7.78
C GLU A 229 -13.11 -9.84 -7.96
N GLN A 230 -11.83 -10.16 -8.17
CA GLN A 230 -10.80 -9.14 -8.29
C GLN A 230 -10.85 -8.47 -9.66
N LEU A 231 -10.65 -7.14 -9.70
CA LEU A 231 -10.45 -6.40 -10.95
C LEU A 231 -9.28 -6.99 -11.77
N PRO A 232 -9.33 -6.88 -13.12
CA PRO A 232 -8.26 -7.39 -13.97
C PRO A 232 -6.96 -6.61 -13.72
N GLN A 233 -5.84 -7.30 -13.88
CA GLN A 233 -4.53 -6.67 -13.75
C GLN A 233 -4.35 -5.55 -14.79
N PHE A 234 -3.81 -4.42 -14.35
CA PHE A 234 -3.50 -3.29 -15.24
C PHE A 234 -2.27 -3.58 -16.10
N ALA A 235 -1.35 -4.38 -15.58
CA ALA A 235 -0.12 -4.76 -16.26
C ALA A 235 0.26 -6.20 -15.87
N PRO A 236 1.03 -6.92 -16.71
CA PRO A 236 1.59 -8.22 -16.33
C PRO A 236 2.41 -8.12 -15.03
N LEU A 237 2.38 -9.18 -14.21
CA LEU A 237 3.10 -9.22 -12.91
C LEU A 237 4.61 -8.92 -13.05
N GLU A 238 5.20 -9.31 -14.16
CA GLU A 238 6.63 -9.14 -14.45
C GLU A 238 6.92 -7.97 -15.40
N ALA A 239 5.94 -7.09 -15.62
CA ALA A 239 6.13 -5.93 -16.48
C ALA A 239 7.26 -5.04 -15.94
N SER A 240 8.23 -4.77 -16.81
CA SER A 240 9.31 -3.84 -16.50
C SER A 240 8.87 -2.43 -16.87
N TYR A 241 8.77 -1.56 -15.87
CA TYR A 241 8.55 -0.13 -16.08
C TYR A 241 9.86 0.63 -15.92
N SER A 242 10.07 1.62 -16.77
CA SER A 242 11.22 2.53 -16.70
C SER A 242 11.21 3.39 -15.43
N ALA A 243 10.04 3.55 -14.80
CA ALA A 243 9.92 4.27 -13.54
C ALA A 243 10.66 3.54 -12.42
N GLU A 244 11.53 4.27 -11.74
CA GLU A 244 12.33 3.74 -10.64
C GLU A 244 11.69 4.04 -9.29
N VAL A 245 11.95 3.15 -8.34
CA VAL A 245 11.60 3.39 -6.94
C VAL A 245 12.66 4.28 -6.32
N PRO A 246 12.32 5.44 -5.76
CA PRO A 246 13.30 6.32 -5.13
C PRO A 246 14.04 5.62 -3.99
N GLU A 247 15.35 5.75 -3.94
CA GLU A 247 16.15 5.29 -2.81
C GLU A 247 16.26 6.38 -1.76
N ILE A 248 15.93 6.05 -0.52
CA ILE A 248 16.01 6.95 0.62
C ILE A 248 16.90 6.33 1.69
N THR A 249 18.00 7.01 2.00
CA THR A 249 18.99 6.58 3.00
C THR A 249 18.69 7.08 4.41
N LEU A 250 17.68 7.94 4.59
CA LEU A 250 17.31 8.49 5.88
C LEU A 250 16.74 7.40 6.80
N ALA A 251 17.22 7.39 8.05
CA ALA A 251 16.66 6.52 9.06
C ALA A 251 15.19 6.92 9.37
N PRO A 252 14.27 5.95 9.56
CA PRO A 252 12.85 6.24 9.77
C PRO A 252 12.53 7.13 10.96
N ASN A 253 13.44 7.21 11.95
CA ASN A 253 13.27 8.11 13.09
C ASN A 253 13.60 9.59 12.78
N LEU A 254 14.15 9.88 11.62
CA LEU A 254 14.36 11.25 11.10
C LEU A 254 13.21 11.68 10.18
N MET A 255 12.32 10.75 9.80
CA MET A 255 11.11 11.04 9.05
C MET A 255 9.98 11.41 10.03
N PRO A 256 8.96 12.18 9.62
CA PRO A 256 7.82 12.53 10.46
C PRO A 256 6.88 11.34 10.70
N LEU A 257 7.44 10.23 11.16
CA LEU A 257 6.73 9.00 11.48
C LEU A 257 6.68 8.81 12.99
N PHE A 258 5.53 8.40 13.50
CA PHE A 258 5.33 8.14 14.92
C PHE A 258 5.68 6.70 15.26
N ARG A 259 6.40 6.49 16.35
CA ARG A 259 6.65 5.15 16.88
C ARG A 259 5.53 4.74 17.83
N ARG A 260 5.02 3.56 17.64
CA ARG A 260 4.04 2.95 18.55
C ARG A 260 4.36 1.48 18.78
N GLN A 261 3.99 0.97 19.96
CA GLN A 261 4.05 -0.45 20.29
C GLN A 261 2.64 -0.92 20.63
N TYR A 262 2.02 -1.55 19.67
CA TYR A 262 0.69 -2.14 19.80
C TYR A 262 0.59 -3.37 18.89
N GLU A 263 -0.53 -4.02 18.84
CA GLU A 263 -0.79 -5.17 17.97
C GLU A 263 -0.61 -4.80 16.48
N ASN A 264 -0.27 -5.80 15.66
CA ASN A 264 -0.19 -5.60 14.21
C ASN A 264 -1.60 -5.70 13.65
N ASN A 265 -2.13 -4.61 13.15
CA ASN A 265 -3.46 -4.60 12.56
C ASN A 265 -3.38 -4.87 11.06
N ILE A 266 -4.25 -5.80 10.60
CA ILE A 266 -4.44 -6.12 9.19
C ILE A 266 -5.94 -6.23 8.99
N PHE A 267 -6.51 -5.28 8.26
CA PHE A 267 -7.95 -5.21 8.06
C PHE A 267 -8.29 -4.52 6.73
N THR A 268 -9.23 -5.09 5.99
CA THR A 268 -9.64 -4.60 4.66
C THR A 268 -10.90 -3.73 4.69
N GLY A 269 -11.45 -3.47 5.87
CA GLY A 269 -12.79 -2.91 6.04
C GLY A 269 -13.87 -3.97 6.21
N ALA A 270 -13.55 -5.25 6.02
CA ALA A 270 -14.46 -6.37 6.18
C ALA A 270 -13.85 -7.51 7.00
N LYS A 271 -14.68 -8.32 7.62
CA LYS A 271 -14.25 -9.58 8.25
C LYS A 271 -13.89 -10.60 7.17
N LEU A 272 -13.00 -11.54 7.50
CA LEU A 272 -12.52 -12.56 6.57
C LEU A 272 -13.63 -13.38 5.88
N PRO A 273 -14.75 -13.74 6.54
CA PRO A 273 -15.81 -14.52 5.89
C PRO A 273 -16.67 -13.74 4.88
N ASP A 274 -16.46 -12.42 4.73
CA ASP A 274 -17.24 -11.61 3.80
C ASP A 274 -16.90 -12.00 2.35
N PRO A 275 -17.90 -12.36 1.52
CA PRO A 275 -17.64 -12.73 0.11
C PRO A 275 -17.10 -11.57 -0.71
N ALA A 276 -17.45 -10.32 -0.39
CA ALA A 276 -16.91 -9.13 -1.03
C ALA A 276 -15.54 -8.78 -0.42
N CYS A 277 -14.52 -9.59 -0.71
CA CYS A 277 -13.19 -9.46 -0.10
C CYS A 277 -12.17 -8.68 -0.97
N TYR A 278 -12.52 -8.33 -2.20
CA TYR A 278 -11.65 -7.58 -3.10
C TYR A 278 -12.00 -6.10 -3.16
N GLY A 279 -11.00 -5.25 -3.26
CA GLY A 279 -11.17 -3.82 -3.41
C GLY A 279 -11.51 -3.45 -4.85
N HIS A 280 -12.54 -2.62 -5.02
CA HIS A 280 -12.84 -1.98 -6.30
C HIS A 280 -12.33 -0.55 -6.31
N THR A 281 -13.01 0.36 -5.60
CA THR A 281 -12.65 1.78 -5.57
C THR A 281 -12.79 2.34 -4.16
N GLN A 282 -11.76 3.07 -3.68
CA GLN A 282 -11.83 3.90 -2.49
C GLN A 282 -12.07 5.36 -2.85
N PHE A 283 -12.79 6.06 -1.98
CA PHE A 283 -13.01 7.49 -2.09
C PHE A 283 -12.46 8.19 -0.84
N HIS A 284 -11.62 9.19 -1.05
CA HIS A 284 -10.96 9.93 0.01
C HIS A 284 -11.30 11.41 -0.05
N LEU A 285 -11.47 12.01 1.12
CA LEU A 285 -11.58 13.46 1.25
C LEU A 285 -10.22 14.05 1.58
N VAL A 286 -9.93 15.19 0.98
CA VAL A 286 -8.76 16.00 1.34
C VAL A 286 -9.01 16.66 2.68
N PRO A 287 -8.16 16.43 3.71
CA PRO A 287 -8.29 17.09 5.00
C PRO A 287 -8.11 18.60 4.90
N ASP A 288 -8.74 19.36 5.80
CA ASP A 288 -8.68 20.82 5.85
C ASP A 288 -7.25 21.39 5.76
N ARG A 289 -6.30 20.72 6.39
CA ARG A 289 -4.89 21.14 6.37
C ARG A 289 -4.21 21.05 5.01
N PHE A 290 -4.75 20.23 4.10
CA PHE A 290 -4.25 20.04 2.73
C PHE A 290 -5.17 20.66 1.67
N HIS A 291 -6.21 21.36 2.11
CA HIS A 291 -7.09 22.07 1.19
C HIS A 291 -6.32 23.13 0.41
N ARG A 292 -6.61 23.24 -0.90
CA ARG A 292 -5.85 24.11 -1.82
C ARG A 292 -5.76 25.56 -1.37
N ASP A 293 -6.88 26.14 -0.89
CA ASP A 293 -6.91 27.53 -0.42
C ASP A 293 -5.98 27.76 0.77
N ARG A 294 -5.86 26.78 1.64
CA ARG A 294 -4.94 26.84 2.76
C ARG A 294 -3.50 26.68 2.31
N MET A 295 -3.22 25.68 1.47
CA MET A 295 -1.89 25.44 0.91
C MET A 295 -1.39 26.65 0.11
N SER A 296 -2.27 27.31 -0.64
CA SER A 296 -1.95 28.54 -1.36
C SER A 296 -1.58 29.68 -0.40
N ARG A 297 -2.35 29.88 0.66
CA ARG A 297 -2.03 30.90 1.69
C ARG A 297 -0.71 30.61 2.43
N GLU A 298 -0.37 29.36 2.61
CA GLU A 298 0.88 28.91 3.23
C GLU A 298 2.05 28.81 2.23
N GLN A 299 1.88 29.25 0.98
CA GLN A 299 2.87 29.20 -0.12
C GLN A 299 3.41 27.77 -0.38
N GLN A 300 2.53 26.77 -0.29
CA GLN A 300 2.84 25.35 -0.48
C GLN A 300 1.99 24.71 -1.59
N SER A 301 1.54 25.48 -2.56
CA SER A 301 0.68 25.00 -3.64
C SER A 301 1.36 23.89 -4.48
N ASP A 302 2.68 23.91 -4.58
CA ASP A 302 3.50 22.90 -5.23
C ASP A 302 3.44 21.51 -4.53
N GLN A 303 3.06 21.48 -3.26
CA GLN A 303 2.98 20.24 -2.46
C GLN A 303 1.61 19.55 -2.55
N VAL A 304 0.59 20.19 -3.14
CA VAL A 304 -0.77 19.61 -3.19
C VAL A 304 -0.76 18.26 -3.90
N GLU A 305 -0.18 18.18 -5.10
CA GLU A 305 -0.12 16.93 -5.86
C GLU A 305 0.76 15.87 -5.18
N VAL A 306 1.81 16.30 -4.45
CA VAL A 306 2.66 15.40 -3.65
C VAL A 306 1.84 14.72 -2.55
N PHE A 307 1.00 15.48 -1.83
CA PHE A 307 0.15 14.92 -0.78
C PHE A 307 -0.95 14.02 -1.32
N LEU A 308 -1.55 14.36 -2.46
CA LEU A 308 -2.56 13.51 -3.10
C LEU A 308 -1.95 12.19 -3.56
N ARG A 309 -0.78 12.21 -4.19
CA ARG A 309 -0.04 10.99 -4.56
C ARG A 309 0.35 10.15 -3.35
N ALA A 310 0.86 10.79 -2.30
CA ALA A 310 1.22 10.09 -1.06
C ALA A 310 0.01 9.42 -0.42
N ASN A 311 -1.13 10.11 -0.36
CA ASN A 311 -2.38 9.55 0.15
C ASN A 311 -2.84 8.36 -0.70
N GLY A 312 -2.96 8.52 -2.01
CA GLY A 312 -3.38 7.44 -2.92
C GLY A 312 -2.47 6.22 -2.83
N LEU A 313 -1.15 6.44 -2.80
CA LEU A 313 -0.17 5.37 -2.67
C LEU A 313 -0.32 4.61 -1.35
N ALA A 314 -0.32 5.30 -0.22
CA ALA A 314 -0.35 4.67 1.09
C ALA A 314 -1.67 3.93 1.34
N SER A 315 -2.80 4.55 0.98
CA SER A 315 -4.13 3.96 1.14
C SER A 315 -4.32 2.71 0.28
N LEU A 316 -3.97 2.80 -1.00
CA LEU A 316 -4.11 1.66 -1.92
C LEU A 316 -3.12 0.53 -1.61
N PHE A 317 -1.87 0.85 -1.20
CA PHE A 317 -0.94 -0.16 -0.72
C PHE A 317 -1.46 -0.89 0.51
N ALA A 318 -2.00 -0.16 1.49
CA ALA A 318 -2.57 -0.77 2.69
C ALA A 318 -3.74 -1.69 2.34
N TRP A 319 -4.62 -1.23 1.47
CA TRP A 319 -5.80 -1.99 1.10
C TRP A 319 -5.48 -3.25 0.29
N THR A 320 -4.67 -3.14 -0.76
CA THR A 320 -4.23 -4.30 -1.56
C THR A 320 -3.34 -5.25 -0.77
N GLY A 321 -2.47 -4.74 0.10
CA GLY A 321 -1.66 -5.55 1.00
C GLY A 321 -2.49 -6.33 2.01
N ALA A 322 -3.52 -5.72 2.60
CA ALA A 322 -4.44 -6.40 3.49
C ALA A 322 -5.27 -7.47 2.75
N GLN A 323 -5.71 -7.20 1.50
CA GLN A 323 -6.37 -8.19 0.65
C GLN A 323 -5.46 -9.39 0.36
N ALA A 324 -4.18 -9.15 0.02
CA ALA A 324 -3.20 -10.20 -0.20
C ALA A 324 -3.02 -11.07 1.06
N MET A 325 -2.95 -10.46 2.25
CA MET A 325 -2.89 -11.18 3.52
C MET A 325 -4.13 -12.03 3.79
N TYR A 326 -5.32 -11.53 3.43
CA TYR A 326 -6.58 -12.28 3.54
C TYR A 326 -6.65 -13.49 2.61
N GLN A 327 -5.86 -13.47 1.53
CA GLN A 327 -5.68 -14.60 0.60
C GLN A 327 -4.51 -15.52 0.99
N GLY A 328 -3.85 -15.26 2.13
CA GLY A 328 -2.78 -16.09 2.68
C GLY A 328 -1.36 -15.64 2.33
N PHE A 329 -1.18 -14.64 1.49
CA PHE A 329 0.15 -14.12 1.12
C PHE A 329 0.69 -13.20 2.23
N TRP A 330 2.00 -13.26 2.43
CA TRP A 330 2.70 -12.38 3.36
C TRP A 330 4.18 -12.28 2.98
N ASN A 331 5.00 -11.53 3.74
CA ASN A 331 6.38 -11.24 3.40
C ASN A 331 7.31 -12.47 3.19
N HIS A 332 6.95 -13.66 3.59
CA HIS A 332 7.68 -14.91 3.34
C HIS A 332 7.05 -15.78 2.24
N GLU A 333 5.82 -15.48 1.88
CA GLU A 333 5.06 -16.16 0.82
C GLU A 333 4.52 -15.08 -0.12
N ASP A 334 5.38 -14.63 -1.06
CA ASP A 334 5.04 -13.54 -1.97
C ASP A 334 3.84 -13.86 -2.85
N VAL A 335 3.24 -12.82 -3.39
CA VAL A 335 2.05 -12.95 -4.23
C VAL A 335 2.38 -13.70 -5.53
N THR A 336 1.50 -14.62 -5.90
CA THR A 336 1.58 -15.38 -7.16
C THR A 336 0.81 -14.70 -8.30
N ARG A 337 -0.03 -13.71 -7.96
CA ARG A 337 -0.83 -12.88 -8.86
C ARG A 337 -0.88 -11.45 -8.34
N PRO A 338 -1.03 -10.45 -9.20
CA PRO A 338 -1.15 -9.08 -8.74
C PRO A 338 -2.50 -8.84 -8.02
N PHE A 339 -2.49 -7.89 -7.05
CA PHE A 339 -3.71 -7.35 -6.47
C PHE A 339 -3.89 -5.92 -6.93
N VAL A 340 -5.10 -5.58 -7.35
CA VAL A 340 -5.39 -4.28 -7.94
C VAL A 340 -6.55 -3.60 -7.22
N SER A 341 -6.47 -2.28 -7.12
CA SER A 341 -7.53 -1.43 -6.57
C SER A 341 -7.38 -0.01 -7.11
N GLN A 342 -8.44 0.77 -6.98
CA GLN A 342 -8.51 2.15 -7.46
C GLN A 342 -8.86 3.10 -6.33
N ALA A 343 -8.48 4.37 -6.48
CA ALA A 343 -8.90 5.43 -5.55
C ALA A 343 -9.24 6.73 -6.28
N VAL A 344 -10.20 7.45 -5.73
CA VAL A 344 -10.56 8.80 -6.11
C VAL A 344 -10.38 9.70 -4.89
N ILE A 345 -9.59 10.74 -5.02
CA ILE A 345 -9.32 11.71 -3.94
C ILE A 345 -9.86 13.06 -4.35
N THR A 346 -10.65 13.70 -3.48
CA THR A 346 -11.32 14.97 -3.80
C THR A 346 -11.38 15.90 -2.60
N ASP A 347 -11.36 17.20 -2.90
CA ASP A 347 -11.71 18.30 -1.98
C ASP A 347 -13.13 18.86 -2.23
N GLY A 348 -13.90 18.18 -3.10
CA GLY A 348 -15.24 18.59 -3.54
C GLY A 348 -15.26 19.35 -4.87
N HIS A 349 -14.17 20.00 -5.24
CA HIS A 349 -14.01 20.71 -6.51
C HIS A 349 -13.02 20.05 -7.46
N PHE A 350 -11.93 19.52 -6.91
CA PHE A 350 -10.89 18.85 -7.67
C PHE A 350 -10.90 17.35 -7.38
N PHE A 351 -10.64 16.58 -8.41
CA PHE A 351 -10.62 15.10 -8.37
C PHE A 351 -9.31 14.58 -8.92
N SER A 352 -8.68 13.68 -8.18
CA SER A 352 -7.49 12.93 -8.62
C SER A 352 -7.81 11.45 -8.62
N PHE A 353 -7.32 10.76 -9.63
CA PHE A 353 -7.62 9.36 -9.90
C PHE A 353 -6.35 8.52 -9.81
N PHE A 354 -6.40 7.43 -9.06
CA PHE A 354 -5.27 6.56 -8.84
C PHE A 354 -5.65 5.09 -9.09
N CYS A 355 -4.77 4.37 -9.79
CA CYS A 355 -4.82 2.92 -9.94
C CYS A 355 -3.58 2.32 -9.30
N TYR A 356 -3.74 1.25 -8.55
CA TYR A 356 -2.64 0.59 -7.85
C TYR A 356 -2.60 -0.90 -8.17
N GLN A 357 -1.40 -1.39 -8.42
CA GLN A 357 -1.14 -2.82 -8.59
C GLN A 357 -0.04 -3.27 -7.64
N LEU A 358 -0.41 -4.16 -6.73
CA LEU A 358 0.50 -4.81 -5.80
C LEU A 358 1.08 -6.05 -6.47
N ASN A 359 2.36 -6.01 -6.79
CA ASN A 359 3.09 -7.11 -7.43
C ASN A 359 3.95 -7.90 -6.43
N THR A 360 4.17 -7.34 -5.23
CA THR A 360 4.95 -7.99 -4.18
C THR A 360 4.61 -7.49 -2.80
N VAL A 361 4.59 -8.40 -1.83
CA VAL A 361 4.57 -8.13 -0.39
C VAL A 361 5.89 -8.55 0.28
N ALA A 362 6.82 -9.10 -0.50
CA ALA A 362 8.14 -9.56 -0.05
C ALA A 362 9.10 -8.37 0.08
N LEU A 363 8.86 -7.51 1.08
CA LEU A 363 9.55 -6.24 1.30
C LEU A 363 10.57 -6.29 2.44
N SER A 364 10.74 -7.43 3.12
CA SER A 364 11.79 -7.57 4.13
C SER A 364 13.17 -7.65 3.48
N VAL A 365 14.23 -7.33 4.23
CA VAL A 365 15.60 -7.36 3.70
C VAL A 365 15.95 -8.73 3.11
N GLU A 366 15.49 -9.79 3.76
CA GLU A 366 15.77 -11.16 3.37
C GLU A 366 15.04 -11.56 2.09
N THR A 367 13.81 -11.09 1.91
CA THR A 367 12.96 -11.46 0.76
C THR A 367 13.09 -10.49 -0.40
N ASP A 368 13.48 -9.23 -0.14
CA ASP A 368 13.64 -8.18 -1.16
C ASP A 368 14.98 -8.28 -1.92
N ALA A 369 15.99 -8.89 -1.32
CA ALA A 369 17.37 -8.90 -1.85
C ALA A 369 17.48 -9.43 -3.30
N ASN A 370 16.66 -10.41 -3.67
CA ASN A 370 16.64 -11.03 -5.00
C ASN A 370 15.29 -10.86 -5.71
N ASN A 371 14.46 -9.93 -5.26
CA ASN A 371 13.14 -9.72 -5.81
C ASN A 371 13.12 -8.50 -6.75
N PRO A 372 13.07 -8.68 -8.09
CA PRO A 372 13.04 -7.58 -9.05
C PRO A 372 11.67 -6.89 -9.13
N ARG A 373 10.61 -7.51 -8.58
CA ARG A 373 9.25 -6.99 -8.67
C ARG A 373 9.11 -5.67 -7.93
N LYS A 374 8.35 -4.75 -8.52
CA LYS A 374 7.97 -3.44 -7.96
C LYS A 374 6.46 -3.36 -7.94
N ASN A 375 5.92 -2.70 -6.93
CA ASN A 375 4.52 -2.28 -6.93
C ASN A 375 4.38 -1.05 -7.83
N ILE A 376 3.21 -0.79 -8.36
CA ILE A 376 3.01 0.28 -9.34
C ILE A 376 1.80 1.12 -8.93
N LEU A 377 2.00 2.43 -8.95
CA LEU A 377 0.94 3.43 -8.81
C LEU A 377 0.85 4.24 -10.10
N TRP A 378 -0.31 4.25 -10.71
CA TRP A 378 -0.68 5.22 -11.75
C TRP A 378 -1.54 6.32 -11.13
N GLY A 379 -1.40 7.54 -11.62
CA GLY A 379 -2.22 8.63 -11.12
C GLY A 379 -2.29 9.82 -12.04
N THR A 380 -3.44 10.49 -12.04
CA THR A 380 -3.62 11.77 -12.70
C THR A 380 -3.27 12.91 -11.77
N GLU A 381 -2.88 14.04 -12.34
CA GLU A 381 -2.99 15.30 -11.61
C GLU A 381 -4.46 15.63 -11.37
N SER A 382 -4.73 16.50 -10.43
CA SER A 382 -6.09 16.84 -10.06
C SER A 382 -6.79 17.66 -11.14
N LEU A 383 -8.01 17.25 -11.46
CA LEU A 383 -8.88 17.86 -12.46
C LEU A 383 -10.04 18.58 -11.76
N ARG A 384 -10.36 19.77 -12.18
CA ARG A 384 -11.48 20.55 -11.64
C ARG A 384 -12.79 20.02 -12.21
N LEU A 385 -13.78 19.74 -11.34
CA LEU A 385 -15.09 19.22 -11.73
C LEU A 385 -16.01 20.31 -12.30
N TYR A 386 -16.03 21.50 -11.69
CA TYR A 386 -16.82 22.64 -12.14
C TYR A 386 -16.16 23.95 -11.70
N GLU A 387 -16.51 25.07 -12.33
CA GLU A 387 -15.93 26.38 -12.02
C GLU A 387 -16.65 27.06 -10.87
N SER A 388 -17.95 27.29 -11.02
CA SER A 388 -18.77 27.97 -10.00
C SER A 388 -20.21 27.48 -10.04
N VAL A 389 -21.00 27.90 -9.06
CA VAL A 389 -22.45 27.75 -9.05
C VAL A 389 -23.06 29.13 -8.95
N GLU A 390 -23.68 29.58 -10.04
CA GLU A 390 -24.31 30.89 -10.18
C GLU A 390 -25.80 30.70 -10.50
N ASP A 391 -26.64 31.50 -9.90
CA ASP A 391 -28.11 31.53 -10.15
C ASP A 391 -28.80 30.16 -10.22
N LYS A 392 -28.31 29.18 -9.41
CA LYS A 392 -28.75 27.77 -9.37
C LYS A 392 -28.35 26.95 -10.60
N GLU A 393 -27.37 27.39 -11.35
CA GLU A 393 -26.77 26.66 -12.45
C GLU A 393 -25.30 26.35 -12.15
N VAL A 394 -24.80 25.19 -12.64
CA VAL A 394 -23.41 24.83 -12.53
C VAL A 394 -22.69 25.33 -13.78
N VAL A 395 -21.73 26.22 -13.58
CA VAL A 395 -20.92 26.81 -14.65
C VAL A 395 -19.61 26.03 -14.79
N GLY A 396 -19.18 25.78 -16.03
CA GLY A 396 -17.91 25.15 -16.33
C GLY A 396 -17.81 23.68 -15.89
N LEU A 397 -18.91 22.92 -15.98
CA LEU A 397 -18.91 21.50 -15.65
C LEU A 397 -17.99 20.72 -16.59
N ASN A 398 -17.03 20.00 -16.02
CA ASN A 398 -15.99 19.27 -16.74
C ASN A 398 -16.41 17.80 -16.98
N ASP A 399 -16.80 17.50 -18.19
CA ASP A 399 -17.23 16.17 -18.59
C ASP A 399 -16.09 15.13 -18.55
N ALA A 400 -14.82 15.56 -18.63
CA ALA A 400 -13.69 14.64 -18.50
C ALA A 400 -13.62 14.01 -17.10
N VAL A 401 -13.89 14.78 -16.04
CA VAL A 401 -13.94 14.26 -14.67
C VAL A 401 -15.09 13.27 -14.50
N ILE A 402 -16.26 13.59 -15.07
CA ILE A 402 -17.43 12.69 -15.03
C ILE A 402 -17.11 11.38 -15.78
N LYS A 403 -16.49 11.46 -16.95
CA LYS A 403 -16.06 10.28 -17.72
C LYS A 403 -15.10 9.40 -16.93
N LEU A 404 -14.13 10.00 -16.23
CA LEU A 404 -13.20 9.25 -15.38
C LEU A 404 -13.91 8.59 -14.19
N LEU A 405 -14.85 9.27 -13.54
CA LEU A 405 -15.67 8.68 -12.46
C LEU A 405 -16.48 7.47 -12.97
N VAL A 406 -17.10 7.62 -14.15
CA VAL A 406 -17.84 6.54 -14.80
C VAL A 406 -16.89 5.38 -15.15
N GLN A 407 -15.75 5.68 -15.76
CA GLN A 407 -14.74 4.69 -16.13
C GLN A 407 -14.29 3.86 -14.93
N PHE A 408 -13.98 4.52 -13.79
CA PHE A 408 -13.57 3.84 -12.57
C PHE A 408 -14.65 2.92 -12.02
N LEU A 409 -15.92 3.34 -12.06
CA LEU A 409 -17.04 2.54 -11.56
C LEU A 409 -17.51 1.46 -12.57
N MET A 410 -17.16 1.60 -13.83
CA MET A 410 -17.49 0.62 -14.86
C MET A 410 -16.46 -0.49 -15.02
N ASN A 411 -15.31 -0.41 -14.35
CA ASN A 411 -14.34 -1.51 -14.34
C ASN A 411 -14.99 -2.79 -13.81
N GLN A 412 -14.71 -3.89 -14.49
CA GLN A 412 -15.25 -5.22 -14.18
C GLN A 412 -14.12 -6.25 -14.10
N PRO A 413 -14.28 -7.32 -13.30
CA PRO A 413 -13.36 -8.45 -13.23
C PRO A 413 -13.12 -9.15 -14.56
#